data_83318efbdeefbac0931321f067e56cb4
#
_entry.id   83318efbdeefbac0931321f067e56cb4
#
_cell.length_a   1.000
_cell.length_b   1.000
_cell.length_c   1.000
_cell.angle_alpha   90.00
_cell.angle_beta   90.00
_cell.angle_gamma   90.00
#
_symmetry.space_group_name_H-M   'P 1'
#
loop_
_entity.id
_entity.type
_entity.pdbx_description
1 polymer ?
#
loop_
_entity_poly.entity_id
_entity_poly.type
_entity_poly.pdbx_seq_one_letter_code
_entity_poly.pdbx_strand_id
1 'polypeptide(L)'
;MAMKTARNPLPADARIDRSSLIPEQAYRILRHAIITLKMPPGAVIVEKDITDHLGISRTPVRDAIRQLADERLVNIRPQSGTYVALIDRHQLEEGRLIRRALEVEGIKLALERIDDAAVERLRDLLVLQERAASKARHEDFISYDDQFHQTISELSGYSRLWRIINRSKAQLDRVRYMSSPLPHQEEKAIAQHSAIVEAMAKRNLDKTVKALTHHLDDAYERTSVLLKQHAEMFTQV
;
A
#
# COMPACT_ATOMS: atom_id res chain seq x y z
N MET A 1 3.60 8.91 26.50
CA MET A 1 2.26 9.57 26.50
C MET A 1 1.30 8.58 25.86
N ALA A 2 0.32 8.04 26.58
CA ALA A 2 -0.58 7.02 26.04
C ALA A 2 -1.42 7.63 24.92
N MET A 3 -1.29 7.09 23.70
CA MET A 3 -2.16 7.47 22.59
C MET A 3 -3.61 7.19 23.00
N LYS A 4 -4.42 8.24 23.05
CA LYS A 4 -5.86 8.13 23.32
C LYS A 4 -6.45 7.16 22.30
N THR A 5 -7.01 6.06 22.79
CA THR A 5 -7.81 5.13 22.00
C THR A 5 -8.96 5.90 21.35
N ALA A 6 -8.85 6.20 20.06
CA ALA A 6 -9.97 6.69 19.30
C ALA A 6 -11.02 5.57 19.30
N ARG A 7 -12.17 5.81 19.92
CA ARG A 7 -13.32 4.92 19.81
C ARG A 7 -13.77 4.95 18.35
N ASN A 8 -13.66 3.80 17.68
CA ASN A 8 -14.06 3.56 16.30
C ASN A 8 -13.13 4.17 15.22
N PRO A 9 -12.00 3.48 14.93
CA PRO A 9 -11.01 3.93 13.92
C PRO A 9 -11.39 3.58 12.47
N LEU A 10 -12.56 2.98 12.24
CA LEU A 10 -13.01 2.64 10.90
C LEU A 10 -13.58 3.86 10.17
N PRO A 11 -13.47 3.94 8.83
CA PRO A 11 -14.13 4.96 8.04
C PRO A 11 -15.63 5.01 8.34
N ALA A 12 -16.21 6.21 8.52
CA ALA A 12 -17.62 6.38 8.87
C ALA A 12 -18.58 5.80 7.81
N ASP A 13 -18.12 5.71 6.57
CA ASP A 13 -18.84 5.17 5.41
C ASP A 13 -18.57 3.68 5.17
N ALA A 14 -17.70 3.04 5.97
CA ALA A 14 -17.46 1.60 5.84
C ALA A 14 -18.76 0.81 6.05
N ARG A 15 -19.14 0.05 5.04
CA ARG A 15 -20.37 -0.77 5.04
C ARG A 15 -20.07 -2.15 4.50
N ILE A 16 -20.87 -3.11 4.93
CA ILE A 16 -20.84 -4.49 4.45
C ILE A 16 -21.97 -4.68 3.44
N ASP A 17 -21.61 -5.10 2.24
CA ASP A 17 -22.55 -5.63 1.25
C ASP A 17 -22.86 -7.08 1.59
N ARG A 18 -24.10 -7.34 1.99
CA ARG A 18 -24.55 -8.69 2.37
C ARG A 18 -24.71 -9.67 1.20
N SER A 19 -24.61 -9.19 -0.03
CA SER A 19 -24.62 -10.03 -1.24
C SER A 19 -23.27 -10.68 -1.53
N SER A 20 -22.21 -10.26 -0.86
CA SER A 20 -20.83 -10.71 -1.05
C SER A 20 -20.25 -11.30 0.24
N LEU A 21 -19.11 -11.99 0.14
CA LEU A 21 -18.46 -12.67 1.27
C LEU A 21 -18.09 -11.68 2.38
N ILE A 22 -18.78 -11.75 3.51
CA ILE A 22 -18.60 -10.86 4.66
C ILE A 22 -17.16 -10.93 5.24
N PRO A 23 -16.54 -12.12 5.43
CA PRO A 23 -15.17 -12.18 5.98
C PRO A 23 -14.14 -11.44 5.13
N GLU A 24 -14.23 -11.56 3.81
CA GLU A 24 -13.33 -10.84 2.89
C GLU A 24 -13.51 -9.33 2.96
N GLN A 25 -14.75 -8.87 3.10
CA GLN A 25 -15.02 -7.44 3.22
C GLN A 25 -14.50 -6.89 4.56
N ALA A 26 -14.74 -7.60 5.66
CA ALA A 26 -14.21 -7.23 6.98
C ALA A 26 -12.68 -7.16 6.95
N TYR A 27 -12.02 -8.14 6.34
CA TYR A 27 -10.57 -8.14 6.15
C TYR A 27 -10.11 -6.92 5.33
N ARG A 28 -10.73 -6.63 4.17
CA ARG A 28 -10.36 -5.48 3.32
C ARG A 28 -10.54 -4.14 4.04
N ILE A 29 -11.63 -3.97 4.77
CA ILE A 29 -11.91 -2.74 5.52
C ILE A 29 -10.86 -2.54 6.62
N LEU A 30 -10.59 -3.56 7.42
CA LEU A 30 -9.60 -3.50 8.49
C LEU A 30 -8.18 -3.29 7.94
N ARG A 31 -7.82 -4.03 6.88
CA ARG A 31 -6.53 -3.87 6.22
C ARG A 31 -6.34 -2.45 5.70
N HIS A 32 -7.35 -1.91 5.03
CA HIS A 32 -7.33 -0.52 4.53
C HIS A 32 -7.14 0.47 5.69
N ALA A 33 -7.88 0.33 6.79
CA ALA A 33 -7.74 1.22 7.95
C ALA A 33 -6.34 1.17 8.58
N ILE A 34 -5.70 0.00 8.61
CA ILE A 34 -4.32 -0.17 9.11
C ILE A 34 -3.30 0.43 8.14
N ILE A 35 -3.43 0.16 6.84
CA ILE A 35 -2.50 0.65 5.81
C ILE A 35 -2.57 2.17 5.69
N THR A 36 -3.76 2.76 5.73
CA THR A 36 -3.98 4.22 5.66
C THR A 36 -3.73 4.94 6.99
N LEU A 37 -3.28 4.21 8.02
CA LEU A 37 -3.00 4.73 9.37
C LEU A 37 -4.22 5.32 10.09
N LYS A 38 -5.45 5.10 9.60
CA LYS A 38 -6.69 5.39 10.36
C LYS A 38 -6.73 4.56 11.64
N MET A 39 -6.15 3.34 11.58
CA MET A 39 -5.72 2.55 12.74
C MET A 39 -4.19 2.60 12.83
N PRO A 40 -3.61 3.50 13.63
CA PRO A 40 -2.16 3.70 13.65
C PRO A 40 -1.42 2.54 14.34
N PRO A 41 -0.11 2.40 14.11
CA PRO A 41 0.74 1.44 14.83
C PRO A 41 0.55 1.52 16.34
N GLY A 42 0.42 0.38 17.01
CA GLY A 42 0.18 0.29 18.45
C GLY A 42 -1.26 0.51 18.90
N ALA A 43 -2.17 0.88 18.02
CA ALA A 43 -3.59 1.06 18.37
C ALA A 43 -4.21 -0.27 18.83
N VAL A 44 -5.08 -0.19 19.85
CA VAL A 44 -5.86 -1.35 20.33
C VAL A 44 -6.99 -1.65 19.35
N ILE A 45 -7.13 -2.91 18.99
CA ILE A 45 -8.24 -3.42 18.16
C ILE A 45 -9.30 -4.01 19.11
N VAL A 46 -10.46 -3.37 19.17
CA VAL A 46 -11.59 -3.82 19.98
C VAL A 46 -12.62 -4.50 19.07
N GLU A 47 -12.73 -5.83 19.12
CA GLU A 47 -13.65 -6.60 18.27
C GLU A 47 -15.09 -6.09 18.36
N LYS A 48 -15.53 -5.70 19.57
CA LYS A 48 -16.89 -5.21 19.79
C LYS A 48 -17.17 -3.93 19.00
N ASP A 49 -16.23 -2.99 19.00
CA ASP A 49 -16.41 -1.71 18.29
C ASP A 49 -16.51 -1.93 16.77
N ILE A 50 -15.76 -2.91 16.24
CA ILE A 50 -15.80 -3.30 14.83
C ILE A 50 -17.13 -3.99 14.49
N THR A 51 -17.58 -4.95 15.32
CA THR A 51 -18.86 -5.64 15.10
C THR A 51 -20.03 -4.68 15.13
N ASP A 52 -20.03 -3.76 16.09
CA ASP A 52 -21.09 -2.74 16.25
C ASP A 52 -21.10 -1.78 15.04
N HIS A 53 -19.91 -1.35 14.56
CA HIS A 53 -19.80 -0.43 13.42
C HIS A 53 -20.23 -1.07 12.10
N LEU A 54 -19.77 -2.29 11.82
CA LEU A 54 -20.04 -2.98 10.56
C LEU A 54 -21.38 -3.73 10.55
N GLY A 55 -22.06 -3.87 11.70
CA GLY A 55 -23.31 -4.61 11.83
C GLY A 55 -23.19 -6.11 11.51
N ILE A 56 -22.05 -6.74 11.88
CA ILE A 56 -21.75 -8.15 11.63
C ILE A 56 -21.44 -8.91 12.92
N SER A 57 -21.45 -10.24 12.87
CA SER A 57 -21.08 -11.08 14.01
C SER A 57 -19.57 -11.07 14.29
N ARG A 58 -19.17 -11.64 15.43
CA ARG A 58 -17.73 -11.69 15.83
C ARG A 58 -16.89 -12.61 14.96
N THR A 59 -17.46 -13.68 14.41
CA THR A 59 -16.71 -14.69 13.64
C THR A 59 -15.97 -14.08 12.45
N PRO A 60 -16.60 -13.36 11.48
CA PRO A 60 -15.90 -12.76 10.37
C PRO A 60 -14.87 -11.70 10.79
N VAL A 61 -15.09 -10.99 11.90
CA VAL A 61 -14.12 -10.04 12.44
C VAL A 61 -12.86 -10.76 12.94
N ARG A 62 -13.03 -11.86 13.68
CA ARG A 62 -11.91 -12.68 14.16
C ARG A 62 -11.14 -13.34 13.03
N ASP A 63 -11.81 -13.81 11.99
CA ASP A 63 -11.16 -14.38 10.82
C ASP A 63 -10.33 -13.31 10.08
N ALA A 64 -10.87 -12.10 9.92
CA ALA A 64 -10.13 -10.97 9.38
C ALA A 64 -8.89 -10.60 10.23
N ILE A 65 -9.04 -10.56 11.56
CA ILE A 65 -7.94 -10.28 12.48
C ILE A 65 -6.84 -11.34 12.39
N ARG A 66 -7.19 -12.64 12.26
CA ARG A 66 -6.22 -13.72 12.07
C ARG A 66 -5.46 -13.57 10.76
N GLN A 67 -6.16 -13.28 9.65
CA GLN A 67 -5.50 -13.04 8.35
C GLN A 67 -4.53 -11.84 8.42
N LEU A 68 -4.92 -10.77 9.12
CA LEU A 68 -4.04 -9.61 9.33
C LEU A 68 -2.85 -9.94 10.24
N ALA A 69 -3.01 -10.87 11.19
CA ALA A 69 -1.90 -11.35 12.00
C ALA A 69 -0.92 -12.21 11.17
N ASP A 70 -1.42 -13.03 10.24
CA ASP A 70 -0.59 -13.79 9.28
C ASP A 70 0.20 -12.86 8.35
N GLU A 71 -0.34 -11.66 8.05
CA GLU A 71 0.36 -10.59 7.31
C GLU A 71 1.25 -9.72 8.21
N ARG A 72 1.36 -10.05 9.51
CA ARG A 72 2.10 -9.28 10.51
C ARG A 72 1.67 -7.80 10.61
N LEU A 73 0.43 -7.51 10.26
CA LEU A 73 -0.20 -6.20 10.44
C LEU A 73 -0.87 -6.04 11.80
N VAL A 74 -1.13 -7.16 12.46
CA VAL A 74 -1.79 -7.23 13.78
C VAL A 74 -1.02 -8.16 14.70
N ASN A 75 -0.90 -7.78 15.98
CA ASN A 75 -0.35 -8.60 17.04
C ASN A 75 -1.47 -9.05 17.99
N ILE A 76 -1.73 -10.34 18.06
CA ILE A 76 -2.66 -10.95 19.02
C ILE A 76 -1.82 -11.38 20.25
N ARG A 77 -2.02 -10.71 21.40
CA ARG A 77 -1.32 -11.03 22.65
C ARG A 77 -2.29 -11.72 23.59
N PRO A 78 -2.08 -13.00 23.92
CA PRO A 78 -2.93 -13.71 24.86
C PRO A 78 -3.11 -12.92 26.16
N GLN A 79 -4.34 -12.83 26.66
CA GLN A 79 -4.72 -12.12 27.88
C GLN A 79 -4.44 -10.60 27.91
N SER A 80 -3.76 -10.05 26.91
CA SER A 80 -3.38 -8.63 26.85
C SER A 80 -4.20 -7.84 25.81
N GLY A 81 -4.62 -8.50 24.73
CA GLY A 81 -5.44 -7.87 23.70
C GLY A 81 -4.88 -7.98 22.28
N THR A 82 -5.55 -7.33 21.36
CA THR A 82 -5.18 -7.29 19.95
C THR A 82 -4.75 -5.87 19.59
N TYR A 83 -3.63 -5.73 18.88
CA TYR A 83 -3.01 -4.44 18.58
C TYR A 83 -2.61 -4.37 17.12
N VAL A 84 -2.70 -3.19 16.52
CA VAL A 84 -2.03 -2.91 15.25
C VAL A 84 -0.52 -3.04 15.45
N ALA A 85 0.14 -3.86 14.63
CA ALA A 85 1.58 -4.05 14.72
C ALA A 85 2.34 -2.75 14.44
N LEU A 86 3.46 -2.54 15.12
CA LEU A 86 4.42 -1.50 14.73
C LEU A 86 4.97 -1.80 13.34
N ILE A 87 5.47 -0.78 12.65
CA ILE A 87 6.12 -0.94 11.35
C ILE A 87 7.47 -1.61 11.58
N ASP A 88 7.65 -2.79 11.04
CA ASP A 88 8.85 -3.59 11.22
C ASP A 88 9.87 -3.30 10.13
N ARG A 89 11.10 -2.92 10.54
CA ARG A 89 12.18 -2.53 9.61
C ARG A 89 12.63 -3.69 8.72
N HIS A 90 12.72 -4.90 9.27
CA HIS A 90 13.10 -6.07 8.49
C HIS A 90 12.03 -6.40 7.43
N GLN A 91 10.75 -6.27 7.77
CA GLN A 91 9.66 -6.47 6.81
C GLN A 91 9.62 -5.37 5.74
N LEU A 92 10.03 -4.13 6.05
CA LEU A 92 10.19 -3.09 5.04
C LEU A 92 11.27 -3.46 4.02
N GLU A 93 12.41 -3.95 4.47
CA GLU A 93 13.51 -4.40 3.60
C GLU A 93 13.10 -5.62 2.77
N GLU A 94 12.46 -6.61 3.39
CA GLU A 94 11.93 -7.78 2.72
C GLU A 94 10.91 -7.40 1.63
N GLY A 95 9.94 -6.53 1.97
CA GLY A 95 8.94 -6.03 1.03
C GLY A 95 9.57 -5.26 -0.14
N ARG A 96 10.60 -4.42 0.12
CA ARG A 96 11.37 -3.74 -0.91
C ARG A 96 12.06 -4.70 -1.85
N LEU A 97 12.72 -5.72 -1.30
CA LEU A 97 13.43 -6.73 -2.09
C LEU A 97 12.48 -7.50 -3.00
N ILE A 98 11.37 -7.98 -2.45
CA ILE A 98 10.33 -8.70 -3.20
C ILE A 98 9.75 -7.80 -4.30
N ARG A 99 9.34 -6.57 -3.94
CA ARG A 99 8.77 -5.61 -4.87
C ARG A 99 9.73 -5.33 -6.02
N ARG A 100 11.00 -4.98 -5.71
CA ARG A 100 12.02 -4.70 -6.72
C ARG A 100 12.27 -5.88 -7.63
N ALA A 101 12.43 -7.09 -7.10
CA ALA A 101 12.69 -8.29 -7.90
C ALA A 101 11.53 -8.59 -8.87
N LEU A 102 10.30 -8.51 -8.39
CA LEU A 102 9.12 -8.85 -9.18
C LEU A 102 8.72 -7.75 -10.16
N GLU A 103 8.80 -6.47 -9.78
CA GLU A 103 8.46 -5.37 -10.67
C GLU A 103 9.50 -5.18 -11.78
N VAL A 104 10.80 -5.33 -11.47
CA VAL A 104 11.85 -5.25 -12.50
C VAL A 104 11.73 -6.39 -13.49
N GLU A 105 11.45 -7.61 -13.05
CA GLU A 105 11.22 -8.70 -13.99
C GLU A 105 9.90 -8.53 -14.75
N GLY A 106 8.84 -8.10 -14.06
CA GLY A 106 7.54 -7.83 -14.65
C GLY A 106 7.59 -6.78 -15.76
N ILE A 107 8.35 -5.67 -15.58
CA ILE A 107 8.44 -4.61 -16.59
C ILE A 107 9.24 -5.04 -17.83
N LYS A 108 10.23 -5.92 -17.68
CA LYS A 108 10.92 -6.51 -18.84
C LYS A 108 9.95 -7.29 -19.72
N LEU A 109 9.14 -8.14 -19.11
CA LEU A 109 8.11 -8.93 -19.81
C LEU A 109 7.00 -8.04 -20.38
N ALA A 110 6.64 -6.97 -19.68
CA ALA A 110 5.67 -5.98 -20.17
C ALA A 110 6.14 -5.27 -21.45
N LEU A 111 7.45 -4.97 -21.57
CA LEU A 111 8.02 -4.35 -22.76
C LEU A 111 7.91 -5.21 -24.03
N GLU A 112 7.88 -6.53 -23.89
CA GLU A 112 7.69 -7.45 -25.01
C GLU A 112 6.27 -7.38 -25.58
N ARG A 113 5.31 -6.90 -24.79
CA ARG A 113 3.86 -6.92 -25.09
C ARG A 113 3.22 -5.55 -25.17
N ILE A 114 3.98 -4.50 -24.84
CA ILE A 114 3.45 -3.14 -24.78
C ILE A 114 3.03 -2.67 -26.18
N ASP A 115 1.82 -2.12 -26.27
CA ASP A 115 1.30 -1.42 -27.43
C ASP A 115 1.03 0.05 -27.10
N ASP A 116 0.67 0.83 -28.10
CA ASP A 116 0.38 2.25 -27.94
C ASP A 116 -0.82 2.49 -27.02
N ALA A 117 -1.81 1.60 -27.02
CA ALA A 117 -2.97 1.69 -26.14
C ALA A 117 -2.58 1.48 -24.66
N ALA A 118 -1.61 0.60 -24.38
CA ALA A 118 -1.07 0.42 -23.04
C ALA A 118 -0.28 1.65 -22.57
N VAL A 119 0.49 2.28 -23.46
CA VAL A 119 1.20 3.54 -23.17
C VAL A 119 0.20 4.64 -22.81
N GLU A 120 -0.87 4.79 -23.59
CA GLU A 120 -1.91 5.79 -23.29
C GLU A 120 -2.60 5.53 -21.95
N ARG A 121 -2.94 4.28 -21.62
CA ARG A 121 -3.48 3.95 -20.27
C ARG A 121 -2.55 4.36 -19.14
N LEU A 122 -1.23 4.17 -19.30
CA LEU A 122 -0.26 4.63 -18.31
C LEU A 122 -0.19 6.15 -18.23
N ARG A 123 -0.29 6.87 -19.36
CA ARG A 123 -0.35 8.35 -19.40
C ARG A 123 -1.60 8.88 -18.72
N ASP A 124 -2.76 8.26 -18.95
CA ASP A 124 -4.00 8.63 -18.26
C ASP A 124 -3.87 8.52 -16.74
N LEU A 125 -3.19 7.48 -16.25
CA LEU A 125 -2.91 7.33 -14.82
C LEU A 125 -1.99 8.43 -14.28
N LEU A 126 -1.01 8.92 -15.06
CA LEU A 126 -0.19 10.07 -14.66
C LEU A 126 -1.04 11.34 -14.53
N VAL A 127 -1.95 11.60 -15.45
CA VAL A 127 -2.88 12.74 -15.37
C VAL A 127 -3.76 12.66 -14.12
N LEU A 128 -4.23 11.46 -13.75
CA LEU A 128 -5.00 11.25 -12.52
C LEU A 128 -4.16 11.49 -11.26
N GLN A 129 -2.90 11.04 -11.25
CA GLN A 129 -1.95 11.30 -10.17
C GLN A 129 -1.69 12.80 -10.01
N GLU A 130 -1.41 13.53 -11.09
CA GLU A 130 -1.21 14.99 -11.09
C GLU A 130 -2.44 15.72 -10.54
N ARG A 131 -3.65 15.32 -10.99
CA ARG A 131 -4.90 15.89 -10.49
C ARG A 131 -5.15 15.60 -9.01
N ALA A 132 -4.78 14.43 -8.52
CA ALA A 132 -4.90 14.09 -7.10
C ALA A 132 -3.92 14.90 -6.26
N ALA A 133 -2.64 14.97 -6.66
CA ALA A 133 -1.58 15.73 -6.01
C ALA A 133 -1.92 17.24 -5.94
N SER A 134 -2.34 17.84 -7.05
CA SER A 134 -2.70 19.28 -7.10
C SER A 134 -3.86 19.67 -6.18
N LYS A 135 -4.67 18.69 -5.73
CA LYS A 135 -5.79 18.86 -4.79
C LYS A 135 -5.50 18.32 -3.40
N ALA A 136 -4.25 17.92 -3.12
CA ALA A 136 -3.84 17.28 -1.86
C ALA A 136 -4.72 16.06 -1.49
N ARG A 137 -5.19 15.30 -2.50
CA ARG A 137 -5.98 14.08 -2.30
C ARG A 137 -5.05 12.87 -2.25
N HIS A 138 -4.30 12.76 -1.15
CA HIS A 138 -3.22 11.79 -0.98
C HIS A 138 -3.67 10.33 -1.11
N GLU A 139 -4.87 9.97 -0.60
CA GLU A 139 -5.41 8.61 -0.75
C GLU A 139 -5.69 8.27 -2.23
N ASP A 140 -6.23 9.22 -2.99
CA ASP A 140 -6.47 9.03 -4.43
C ASP A 140 -5.16 8.93 -5.19
N PHE A 141 -4.17 9.79 -4.85
CA PHE A 141 -2.83 9.70 -5.45
C PHE A 141 -2.22 8.31 -5.27
N ILE A 142 -2.21 7.79 -4.04
CA ILE A 142 -1.67 6.45 -3.74
C ILE A 142 -2.46 5.36 -4.48
N SER A 143 -3.78 5.51 -4.63
CA SER A 143 -4.60 4.58 -5.40
C SER A 143 -4.23 4.56 -6.88
N TYR A 144 -3.99 5.72 -7.49
CA TYR A 144 -3.56 5.81 -8.89
C TYR A 144 -2.12 5.34 -9.11
N ASP A 145 -1.24 5.56 -8.14
CA ASP A 145 0.11 5.02 -8.12
C ASP A 145 0.08 3.48 -8.08
N ASP A 146 -0.77 2.89 -7.25
CA ASP A 146 -0.96 1.43 -7.22
C ASP A 146 -1.52 0.89 -8.54
N GLN A 147 -2.48 1.59 -9.16
CA GLN A 147 -3.02 1.23 -10.47
C GLN A 147 -1.94 1.30 -11.58
N PHE A 148 -1.03 2.27 -11.48
CA PHE A 148 0.11 2.39 -12.42
C PHE A 148 1.01 1.15 -12.35
N HIS A 149 1.46 0.76 -11.18
CA HIS A 149 2.28 -0.44 -11.00
C HIS A 149 1.52 -1.74 -11.32
N GLN A 150 0.24 -1.80 -10.99
CA GLN A 150 -0.63 -2.92 -11.35
C GLN A 150 -0.75 -3.07 -12.86
N THR A 151 -0.99 -1.99 -13.59
CA THR A 151 -1.10 -2.00 -15.05
C THR A 151 0.18 -2.55 -15.69
N ILE A 152 1.35 -2.10 -15.24
CA ILE A 152 2.64 -2.64 -15.70
C ILE A 152 2.76 -4.14 -15.39
N SER A 153 2.37 -4.55 -14.17
CA SER A 153 2.41 -5.96 -13.77
C SER A 153 1.48 -6.84 -14.62
N GLU A 154 0.30 -6.34 -14.98
CA GLU A 154 -0.68 -7.05 -15.83
C GLU A 154 -0.17 -7.21 -17.26
N LEU A 155 0.51 -6.20 -17.81
CA LEU A 155 1.16 -6.27 -19.13
C LEU A 155 2.22 -7.38 -19.21
N SER A 156 2.81 -7.80 -18.08
CA SER A 156 3.72 -8.95 -18.04
C SER A 156 3.06 -10.26 -18.48
N GLY A 157 1.71 -10.33 -18.43
CA GLY A 157 0.91 -11.53 -18.72
C GLY A 157 0.76 -12.51 -17.55
N TYR A 158 1.28 -12.18 -16.37
CA TYR A 158 1.20 -13.02 -15.18
C TYR A 158 0.19 -12.44 -14.17
N SER A 159 -1.04 -12.95 -14.17
CA SER A 159 -2.16 -12.44 -13.38
C SER A 159 -1.95 -12.43 -11.85
N ARG A 160 -1.03 -13.26 -11.34
CA ARG A 160 -0.74 -13.35 -9.90
C ARG A 160 0.34 -12.38 -9.43
N LEU A 161 1.09 -11.78 -10.37
CA LEU A 161 2.27 -10.96 -10.04
C LEU A 161 1.90 -9.81 -9.12
N TRP A 162 0.95 -8.97 -9.52
CA TRP A 162 0.51 -7.84 -8.71
C TRP A 162 -0.02 -8.26 -7.33
N ARG A 163 -0.76 -9.35 -7.25
CA ARG A 163 -1.28 -9.82 -5.96
C ARG A 163 -0.17 -10.15 -4.96
N ILE A 164 0.93 -10.74 -5.43
CA ILE A 164 2.10 -11.06 -4.59
C ILE A 164 2.79 -9.76 -4.17
N ILE A 165 3.03 -8.84 -5.10
CA ILE A 165 3.63 -7.53 -4.83
C ILE A 165 2.78 -6.77 -3.80
N ASN A 166 1.47 -6.63 -4.05
CA ASN A 166 0.56 -5.88 -3.19
C ASN A 166 0.46 -6.43 -1.76
N ARG A 167 0.60 -7.76 -1.60
CA ARG A 167 0.63 -8.37 -0.27
C ARG A 167 1.96 -8.10 0.45
N SER A 168 3.08 -8.19 -0.25
CA SER A 168 4.42 -8.02 0.34
C SER A 168 4.75 -6.57 0.68
N LYS A 169 4.12 -5.58 0.01
CA LYS A 169 4.41 -4.16 0.21
C LYS A 169 3.62 -3.47 1.35
N ALA A 170 2.83 -4.23 2.14
CA ALA A 170 1.94 -3.67 3.15
C ALA A 170 2.64 -2.70 4.14
N GLN A 171 3.85 -3.03 4.61
CA GLN A 171 4.62 -2.15 5.48
C GLN A 171 5.15 -0.92 4.73
N LEU A 172 5.55 -1.09 3.47
CA LEU A 172 5.96 0.04 2.61
C LEU A 172 4.79 1.00 2.36
N ASP A 173 3.58 0.49 2.17
CA ASP A 173 2.38 1.32 1.98
C ASP A 173 2.11 2.19 3.21
N ARG A 174 2.26 1.66 4.42
CA ARG A 174 2.12 2.45 5.66
C ARG A 174 3.10 3.62 5.68
N VAL A 175 4.35 3.40 5.25
CA VAL A 175 5.37 4.45 5.10
C VAL A 175 4.98 5.44 4.00
N ARG A 176 4.42 4.97 2.88
CA ARG A 176 3.92 5.85 1.82
C ARG A 176 2.80 6.76 2.31
N TYR A 177 1.84 6.24 3.06
CA TYR A 177 0.78 7.06 3.66
C TYR A 177 1.31 8.10 4.66
N MET A 178 2.42 7.82 5.35
CA MET A 178 3.11 8.82 6.18
C MET A 178 3.82 9.87 5.34
N SER A 179 4.42 9.50 4.21
CA SER A 179 5.28 10.37 3.41
C SER A 179 4.53 11.17 2.35
N SER A 180 3.40 10.68 1.84
CA SER A 180 2.67 11.33 0.74
C SER A 180 2.28 12.78 1.04
N PRO A 181 1.84 13.16 2.27
CA PRO A 181 1.55 14.54 2.60
C PRO A 181 2.78 15.46 2.72
N LEU A 182 4.01 14.90 2.67
CA LEU A 182 5.20 15.73 2.77
C LEU A 182 5.44 16.50 1.47
N PRO A 183 5.99 17.72 1.54
CA PRO A 183 6.22 18.57 0.37
C PRO A 183 7.01 17.85 -0.75
N HIS A 184 6.55 18.03 -1.98
CA HIS A 184 7.20 17.56 -3.22
C HIS A 184 7.36 16.04 -3.37
N GLN A 185 6.73 15.24 -2.51
CA GLN A 185 6.87 13.78 -2.61
C GLN A 185 6.05 13.20 -3.76
N GLU A 186 4.85 13.69 -3.95
CA GLU A 186 3.96 13.24 -5.02
C GLU A 186 4.44 13.72 -6.38
N GLU A 187 4.87 15.00 -6.50
CA GLU A 187 5.43 15.55 -7.73
C GLU A 187 6.70 14.79 -8.16
N LYS A 188 7.55 14.43 -7.20
CA LYS A 188 8.75 13.63 -7.48
C LYS A 188 8.39 12.24 -8.00
N ALA A 189 7.42 11.58 -7.39
CA ALA A 189 6.95 10.27 -7.86
C ALA A 189 6.35 10.35 -9.27
N ILE A 190 5.53 11.36 -9.57
CA ILE A 190 4.97 11.61 -10.90
C ILE A 190 6.07 11.79 -11.94
N ALA A 191 7.08 12.60 -11.65
CA ALA A 191 8.21 12.80 -12.58
C ALA A 191 8.97 11.49 -12.86
N GLN A 192 9.14 10.65 -11.84
CA GLN A 192 9.76 9.32 -11.99
C GLN A 192 8.88 8.37 -12.81
N HIS A 193 7.58 8.33 -12.58
CA HIS A 193 6.63 7.55 -13.38
C HIS A 193 6.61 8.01 -14.84
N SER A 194 6.62 9.32 -15.10
CA SER A 194 6.72 9.87 -16.45
C SER A 194 7.98 9.38 -17.17
N ALA A 195 9.13 9.37 -16.48
CA ALA A 195 10.37 8.84 -17.05
C ALA A 195 10.28 7.33 -17.38
N ILE A 196 9.55 6.54 -16.57
CA ILE A 196 9.29 5.12 -16.84
C ILE A 196 8.44 5.00 -18.10
N VAL A 197 7.31 5.71 -18.20
CA VAL A 197 6.40 5.65 -19.35
C VAL A 197 7.11 6.05 -20.65
N GLU A 198 7.90 7.13 -20.62
CA GLU A 198 8.66 7.57 -21.79
C GLU A 198 9.73 6.57 -22.24
N ALA A 199 10.36 5.86 -21.31
CA ALA A 199 11.29 4.80 -21.65
C ALA A 199 10.57 3.55 -22.23
N MET A 200 9.40 3.21 -21.67
CA MET A 200 8.55 2.12 -22.17
C MET A 200 7.99 2.41 -23.56
N ALA A 201 7.51 3.63 -23.81
CA ALA A 201 7.01 4.05 -25.13
C ALA A 201 8.08 3.94 -26.23
N LYS A 202 9.34 4.18 -25.86
CA LYS A 202 10.51 4.00 -26.76
C LYS A 202 11.02 2.56 -26.81
N ARG A 203 10.38 1.65 -26.08
CA ARG A 203 10.77 0.22 -25.93
C ARG A 203 12.25 0.05 -25.55
N ASN A 204 12.78 0.99 -24.74
CA ASN A 204 14.16 0.96 -24.32
C ASN A 204 14.30 0.24 -22.99
N LEU A 205 14.69 -1.04 -23.04
CA LEU A 205 14.81 -1.93 -21.89
C LEU A 205 15.68 -1.34 -20.78
N ASP A 206 16.90 -0.92 -21.11
CA ASP A 206 17.87 -0.44 -20.11
C ASP A 206 17.40 0.82 -19.38
N LYS A 207 16.85 1.78 -20.15
CA LYS A 207 16.31 3.01 -19.56
C LYS A 207 15.07 2.72 -18.72
N THR A 208 14.20 1.82 -19.16
CA THR A 208 13.00 1.44 -18.43
C THR A 208 13.35 0.79 -17.08
N VAL A 209 14.23 -0.20 -17.09
CA VAL A 209 14.69 -0.89 -15.88
C VAL A 209 15.39 0.09 -14.94
N LYS A 210 16.27 0.96 -15.48
CA LYS A 210 16.97 1.97 -14.68
C LYS A 210 15.99 2.97 -14.02
N ALA A 211 15.01 3.46 -14.77
CA ALA A 211 14.01 4.42 -14.27
C ALA A 211 13.15 3.78 -13.17
N LEU A 212 12.64 2.55 -13.40
CA LEU A 212 11.85 1.84 -12.39
C LEU A 212 12.67 1.55 -11.13
N THR A 213 13.90 1.05 -11.27
CA THR A 213 14.77 0.75 -10.14
C THR A 213 15.04 2.01 -9.30
N HIS A 214 15.35 3.13 -9.96
CA HIS A 214 15.55 4.41 -9.28
C HIS A 214 14.30 4.85 -8.51
N HIS A 215 13.11 4.74 -9.11
CA HIS A 215 11.84 5.05 -8.46
C HIS A 215 11.61 4.21 -7.20
N LEU A 216 11.80 2.90 -7.28
CA LEU A 216 11.59 1.98 -6.17
C LEU A 216 12.58 2.19 -5.03
N ASP A 217 13.86 2.43 -5.34
CA ASP A 217 14.90 2.68 -4.35
C ASP A 217 14.69 4.05 -3.65
N ASP A 218 14.35 5.09 -4.40
CA ASP A 218 14.05 6.43 -3.86
C ASP A 218 12.82 6.40 -2.91
N ALA A 219 11.79 5.66 -3.27
CA ALA A 219 10.62 5.48 -2.39
C ALA A 219 10.99 4.83 -1.05
N TYR A 220 11.98 3.96 -1.01
CA TYR A 220 12.45 3.31 0.21
C TYR A 220 13.36 4.20 1.05
N GLU A 221 14.24 5.02 0.45
CA GLU A 221 15.16 5.91 1.18
C GLU A 221 14.45 6.87 2.12
N ARG A 222 13.22 7.27 1.78
CA ARG A 222 12.35 8.11 2.64
C ARG A 222 12.04 7.48 3.99
N THR A 223 12.06 6.15 4.08
CA THR A 223 11.83 5.42 5.33
C THR A 223 12.79 5.84 6.44
N SER A 224 14.05 6.13 6.09
CA SER A 224 15.07 6.52 7.06
C SER A 224 14.78 7.88 7.73
N VAL A 225 14.14 8.79 7.01
CA VAL A 225 13.73 10.11 7.53
C VAL A 225 12.54 9.94 8.48
N LEU A 226 11.53 9.18 8.06
CA LEU A 226 10.33 8.94 8.85
C LEU A 226 10.62 8.15 10.14
N LEU A 227 11.55 7.21 10.08
CA LEU A 227 12.05 6.49 11.26
C LEU A 227 12.57 7.41 12.36
N LYS A 228 13.26 8.49 11.98
CA LYS A 228 13.78 9.48 12.96
C LYS A 228 12.68 10.39 13.51
N GLN A 229 11.67 10.69 12.72
CA GLN A 229 10.59 11.61 13.09
C GLN A 229 9.47 10.92 13.90
N HIS A 230 9.25 9.62 13.66
CA HIS A 230 8.13 8.82 14.20
C HIS A 230 8.60 7.48 14.79
N ALA A 231 9.70 7.52 15.57
CA ALA A 231 10.32 6.30 16.10
C ALA A 231 9.33 5.41 16.89
N GLU A 232 8.31 6.00 17.51
CA GLU A 232 7.26 5.30 18.26
C GLU A 232 6.36 4.41 17.39
N MET A 233 6.31 4.64 16.08
CA MET A 233 5.51 3.84 15.14
C MET A 233 6.28 2.62 14.59
N PHE A 234 7.59 2.54 14.87
CA PHE A 234 8.46 1.50 14.34
C PHE A 234 8.94 0.55 15.44
N THR A 235 9.29 -0.69 15.06
CA THR A 235 9.98 -1.61 15.98
C THR A 235 11.36 -1.03 16.31
N GLN A 236 11.74 -1.13 17.60
CA GLN A 236 13.13 -0.86 18.00
C GLN A 236 14.01 -2.01 17.53
N VAL A 237 15.22 -1.69 17.08
CA VAL A 237 16.25 -2.67 16.70
C VAL A 237 16.82 -3.31 17.94
#